data_d6b6b585f7364da084a8c06199a9d686
#
_entry.id   d6b6b585f7364da084a8c06199a9d686
#
_cell.length_a   1.000
_cell.length_b   1.000
_cell.length_c   1.000
_cell.angle_alpha   90.00
_cell.angle_beta   90.00
_cell.angle_gamma   90.00
#
_symmetry.space_group_name_H-M   'P 1'
#
loop_
_entity.id
_entity.type
_entity.pdbx_description
1 polymer ?
#
loop_
_entity_poly.entity_id
_entity_poly.type
_entity_poly.pdbx_seq_one_letter_code
_entity_poly.pdbx_strand_id
1 'polypeptide(L)'
;MAKKTKSLLILLFICSVAFGQNSLPADSLNVSIGSTITENIPQQVSAEIIPNQGFTITTLLRGALGMASLILISFLFSSNRRAINWKTVGIGLSLQVLIAIGVLKVPFVQYIFEKVGSIFVSILDFTRAGSQFLFEGLVVDMDTFGYIFAFQVLPTIIFFSALTSVLYYLGVIQVVVKWMAWLLSKTLGISGAESLSVAGNIFLGQTEAPLLIKAYLEKMNKSEILLVMIGGMATVAGAVLAAYIGFLGGDDPELRLIFAKHLLAASVMAAPGAIVIST
;
A
#
# COMPACT_ATOMS: atom_id res chain seq x y z
N MET A 1 -26.14 24.50 8.18
CA MET A 1 -24.74 24.53 7.73
C MET A 1 -23.73 24.70 8.85
N ALA A 2 -23.90 25.58 9.81
CA ALA A 2 -22.94 25.86 10.91
C ALA A 2 -22.60 24.68 11.85
N LYS A 3 -23.47 23.69 12.01
CA LYS A 3 -23.24 22.53 12.87
C LYS A 3 -22.28 21.49 12.24
N LYS A 4 -22.23 21.40 10.90
CA LYS A 4 -21.31 20.52 10.16
C LYS A 4 -19.89 21.08 10.10
N THR A 5 -19.74 22.42 10.02
CA THR A 5 -18.42 23.09 10.01
C THR A 5 -17.72 23.00 11.36
N LYS A 6 -18.45 23.10 12.48
CA LYS A 6 -17.85 22.93 13.82
C LYS A 6 -17.36 21.48 14.04
N SER A 7 -18.10 20.49 13.55
CA SER A 7 -17.68 19.08 13.64
C SER A 7 -16.43 18.79 12.81
N LEU A 8 -16.29 19.42 11.64
CA LEU A 8 -15.12 19.29 10.77
C LEU A 8 -13.86 19.92 11.39
N LEU A 9 -14.01 21.08 12.05
CA LEU A 9 -12.91 21.76 12.76
C LEU A 9 -12.43 20.96 13.96
N ILE A 10 -13.33 20.35 14.72
CA ILE A 10 -12.97 19.47 15.86
C ILE A 10 -12.25 18.22 15.35
N LEU A 11 -12.68 17.67 14.22
CA LEU A 11 -12.05 16.51 13.60
C LEU A 11 -10.65 16.82 13.09
N LEU A 12 -10.44 17.97 12.44
CA LEU A 12 -9.13 18.48 12.02
C LEU A 12 -8.21 18.73 13.21
N PHE A 13 -8.76 19.25 14.33
CA PHE A 13 -8.01 19.47 15.54
C PHE A 13 -7.60 18.16 16.21
N ILE A 14 -8.49 17.16 16.29
CA ILE A 14 -8.16 15.82 16.81
C ILE A 14 -7.12 15.13 15.91
N CYS A 15 -7.23 15.25 14.57
CA CYS A 15 -6.25 14.72 13.62
C CYS A 15 -4.89 15.42 13.80
N SER A 16 -4.84 16.73 13.98
CA SER A 16 -3.59 17.48 14.22
C SER A 16 -2.92 17.11 15.56
N VAL A 17 -3.71 16.85 16.59
CA VAL A 17 -3.19 16.38 17.89
C VAL A 17 -2.71 14.93 17.83
N ALA A 18 -3.37 14.07 17.03
CA ALA A 18 -2.96 12.68 16.85
C ALA A 18 -1.69 12.52 15.99
N PHE A 19 -1.47 13.43 15.03
CA PHE A 19 -0.28 13.46 14.16
C PHE A 19 0.81 14.44 14.62
N GLY A 20 0.51 15.37 15.54
CA GLY A 20 1.36 16.51 15.90
C GLY A 20 2.41 16.26 16.99
N GLN A 21 2.65 15.03 17.43
CA GLN A 21 3.61 14.75 18.50
C GLN A 21 4.85 13.96 18.05
N ASN A 22 5.38 14.26 16.88
CA ASN A 22 6.80 14.05 16.60
C ASN A 22 7.46 15.42 16.38
N SER A 23 7.50 16.24 17.42
CA SER A 23 8.48 17.32 17.50
C SER A 23 9.85 16.68 17.66
N LEU A 24 10.64 16.71 16.57
CA LEU A 24 12.09 16.52 16.68
C LEU A 24 12.61 17.46 17.77
N PRO A 25 13.52 17.00 18.65
CA PRO A 25 14.11 17.87 19.63
C PRO A 25 14.81 19.04 18.93
N ALA A 26 14.50 20.26 19.35
CA ALA A 26 14.97 21.52 18.75
C ALA A 26 16.48 21.76 18.89
N ASP A 27 17.24 20.81 19.41
CA ASP A 27 18.68 20.97 19.68
C ASP A 27 19.61 20.60 18.52
N SER A 28 19.09 20.23 17.34
CA SER A 28 19.92 19.86 16.19
C SER A 28 20.09 20.97 15.13
N LEU A 29 19.65 22.21 15.38
CA LEU A 29 19.76 23.34 14.44
C LEU A 29 20.72 24.44 14.92
N ASN A 30 21.86 24.08 15.51
CA ASN A 30 23.01 24.98 15.60
C ASN A 30 23.95 24.71 14.44
N VAL A 31 23.55 25.13 13.24
CA VAL A 31 24.48 25.27 12.13
C VAL A 31 25.26 26.56 12.32
N SER A 32 26.46 26.44 12.88
CA SER A 32 27.48 27.49 12.84
C SER A 32 27.84 27.78 11.38
N ILE A 33 27.44 28.94 10.87
CA ILE A 33 27.91 29.48 9.59
C ILE A 33 29.32 29.94 9.80
N GLY A 34 30.27 29.09 9.45
CA GLY A 34 31.68 29.39 9.45
C GLY A 34 32.40 28.62 8.36
N SER A 35 32.57 29.28 7.22
CA SER A 35 33.61 29.08 6.18
C SER A 35 34.36 27.74 6.18
N THR A 36 34.04 26.87 5.23
CA THR A 36 34.98 26.22 4.32
C THR A 36 34.18 25.46 3.28
N ILE A 37 34.23 25.88 2.03
CA ILE A 37 33.74 25.16 0.85
C ILE A 37 34.70 23.98 0.68
N THR A 38 34.33 22.81 1.20
CA THR A 38 34.88 21.52 0.82
C THR A 38 33.70 20.67 0.35
N GLU A 39 33.83 20.21 -0.88
CA GLU A 39 32.95 19.25 -1.56
C GLU A 39 32.41 18.21 -0.59
N ASN A 40 31.16 18.32 -0.20
CA ASN A 40 30.40 17.22 0.39
C ASN A 40 29.38 16.76 -0.63
N ILE A 41 29.77 15.73 -1.35
CA ILE A 41 28.89 14.76 -2.00
C ILE A 41 27.73 14.49 -1.06
N PRO A 42 26.44 14.57 -1.52
CA PRO A 42 25.34 14.20 -0.67
C PRO A 42 25.55 12.74 -0.26
N GLN A 43 25.88 12.51 1.02
CA GLN A 43 25.82 11.19 1.61
C GLN A 43 24.45 10.62 1.24
N GLN A 44 24.48 9.48 0.57
CA GLN A 44 23.31 8.63 0.48
C GLN A 44 22.66 8.64 1.86
N VAL A 45 21.41 9.09 1.92
CA VAL A 45 20.59 8.96 3.11
C VAL A 45 20.46 7.46 3.31
N SER A 46 21.40 6.90 4.06
CA SER A 46 21.27 5.53 4.55
C SER A 46 19.96 5.56 5.29
N ALA A 47 18.92 4.94 4.72
CA ALA A 47 17.65 4.80 5.39
C ALA A 47 17.94 3.95 6.63
N GLU A 48 18.26 4.63 7.73
CA GLU A 48 18.46 4.01 9.02
C GLU A 48 17.12 3.37 9.35
N ILE A 49 17.00 2.06 9.13
CA ILE A 49 15.81 1.30 9.47
C ILE A 49 15.66 1.48 10.97
N ILE A 50 14.73 2.34 11.38
CA ILE A 50 14.44 2.60 12.79
C ILE A 50 14.22 1.23 13.44
N PRO A 51 15.10 0.82 14.38
CA PRO A 51 15.00 -0.49 14.99
C PRO A 51 13.61 -0.63 15.60
N ASN A 52 12.98 -1.74 15.30
CA ASN A 52 11.62 -2.07 15.71
C ASN A 52 11.50 -1.86 17.24
N GLN A 53 10.94 -0.72 17.64
CA GLN A 53 10.60 -0.45 19.05
C GLN A 53 9.53 -1.45 19.43
N GLY A 54 9.94 -2.54 20.08
CA GLY A 54 9.10 -3.69 20.38
C GLY A 54 7.69 -3.37 20.85
N PHE A 55 6.82 -4.35 20.95
CA PHE A 55 5.43 -4.20 21.38
C PHE A 55 5.35 -3.57 22.78
N THR A 56 5.25 -2.26 22.83
CA THR A 56 5.00 -1.51 24.04
C THR A 56 3.50 -1.25 24.16
N ILE A 57 2.95 -1.30 25.36
CA ILE A 57 1.51 -1.02 25.62
C ILE A 57 1.10 0.33 25.01
N THR A 58 1.97 1.33 25.07
CA THR A 58 1.74 2.65 24.48
C THR A 58 1.59 2.62 22.96
N THR A 59 2.39 1.80 22.27
CA THR A 59 2.30 1.63 20.81
C THR A 59 1.00 0.93 20.41
N LEU A 60 0.59 -0.07 21.20
CA LEU A 60 -0.66 -0.79 20.97
C LEU A 60 -1.89 0.11 21.22
N LEU A 61 -1.86 0.92 22.28
CA LEU A 61 -2.93 1.89 22.56
C LEU A 61 -3.03 2.96 21.47
N ARG A 62 -1.90 3.48 20.95
CA ARG A 62 -1.89 4.43 19.82
C ARG A 62 -2.50 3.80 18.56
N GLY A 63 -2.13 2.56 18.24
CA GLY A 63 -2.70 1.83 17.09
C GLY A 63 -4.20 1.61 17.23
N ALA A 64 -4.67 1.18 18.41
CA ALA A 64 -6.08 0.98 18.71
C ALA A 64 -6.86 2.30 18.62
N LEU A 65 -6.31 3.39 19.15
CA LEU A 65 -6.90 4.72 19.08
C LEU A 65 -6.96 5.24 17.64
N GLY A 66 -5.92 4.99 16.83
CA GLY A 66 -5.91 5.31 15.40
C GLY A 66 -7.00 4.57 14.63
N MET A 67 -7.13 3.26 14.83
CA MET A 67 -8.20 2.47 14.21
C MET A 67 -9.59 2.94 14.65
N ALA A 68 -9.78 3.21 15.93
CA ALA A 68 -11.05 3.73 16.46
C ALA A 68 -11.41 5.10 15.86
N SER A 69 -10.41 5.99 15.69
CA SER A 69 -10.60 7.29 15.05
C SER A 69 -11.06 7.16 13.60
N LEU A 70 -10.43 6.27 12.81
CA LEU A 70 -10.78 6.06 11.41
C LEU A 70 -12.20 5.47 11.28
N ILE A 71 -12.57 4.52 12.14
CA ILE A 71 -13.93 3.96 12.17
C ILE A 71 -14.93 5.05 12.57
N LEU A 72 -14.60 5.88 13.56
CA LEU A 72 -15.46 7.00 13.98
C LEU A 72 -15.68 8.00 12.84
N ILE A 73 -14.64 8.33 12.09
CA ILE A 73 -14.73 9.20 10.91
C ILE A 73 -15.66 8.56 9.88
N SER A 74 -15.46 7.30 9.53
CA SER A 74 -16.32 6.58 8.59
C SER A 74 -17.77 6.54 9.05
N PHE A 75 -18.01 6.28 10.34
CA PHE A 75 -19.33 6.30 10.95
C PHE A 75 -20.00 7.69 10.87
N LEU A 76 -19.25 8.77 11.06
CA LEU A 76 -19.77 10.14 10.95
C LEU A 76 -20.22 10.49 9.53
N PHE A 77 -19.50 10.01 8.52
CA PHE A 77 -19.81 10.23 7.11
C PHE A 77 -20.78 9.19 6.53
N SER A 78 -21.16 8.16 7.28
CA SER A 78 -22.09 7.14 6.84
C SER A 78 -23.45 7.72 6.49
N SER A 79 -23.99 7.33 5.35
CA SER A 79 -25.31 7.70 4.83
C SER A 79 -26.45 7.08 5.64
N ASN A 80 -26.26 5.85 6.12
CA ASN A 80 -27.24 5.12 6.93
C ASN A 80 -26.60 4.37 8.09
N ARG A 81 -26.43 5.05 9.22
CA ARG A 81 -25.79 4.52 10.42
C ARG A 81 -26.46 3.29 11.04
N ARG A 82 -27.75 3.06 10.74
CA ARG A 82 -28.52 1.92 11.28
C ARG A 82 -28.34 0.65 10.45
N ALA A 83 -27.91 0.78 9.20
CA ALA A 83 -27.73 -0.35 8.29
C ALA A 83 -26.31 -0.96 8.38
N ILE A 84 -25.41 -0.39 9.19
CA ILE A 84 -24.03 -0.85 9.31
C ILE A 84 -24.01 -2.28 9.87
N ASN A 85 -23.38 -3.17 9.12
CA ASN A 85 -23.20 -4.56 9.55
C ASN A 85 -21.94 -4.68 10.46
N TRP A 86 -22.12 -4.45 11.74
CA TRP A 86 -21.03 -4.52 12.73
C TRP A 86 -20.30 -5.87 12.77
N LYS A 87 -20.95 -6.95 12.32
CA LYS A 87 -20.32 -8.27 12.19
C LYS A 87 -19.24 -8.24 11.09
N THR A 88 -19.55 -7.69 9.93
CA THR A 88 -18.59 -7.52 8.82
C THR A 88 -17.43 -6.58 9.23
N VAL A 89 -17.72 -5.48 9.91
CA VAL A 89 -16.71 -4.57 10.46
C VAL A 89 -15.76 -5.30 11.41
N GLY A 90 -16.31 -6.07 12.37
CA GLY A 90 -15.49 -6.81 13.35
C GLY A 90 -14.63 -7.90 12.68
N ILE A 91 -15.19 -8.65 11.73
CA ILE A 91 -14.43 -9.68 11.01
C ILE A 91 -13.34 -9.05 10.14
N GLY A 92 -13.63 -7.94 9.43
CA GLY A 92 -12.67 -7.25 8.57
C GLY A 92 -11.49 -6.70 9.36
N LEU A 93 -11.75 -6.04 10.51
CA LEU A 93 -10.69 -5.55 11.40
C LEU A 93 -9.87 -6.69 12.01
N SER A 94 -10.54 -7.76 12.45
CA SER A 94 -9.83 -8.94 12.97
C SER A 94 -8.94 -9.56 11.90
N LEU A 95 -9.40 -9.63 10.65
CA LEU A 95 -8.61 -10.14 9.53
C LEU A 95 -7.40 -9.26 9.23
N GLN A 96 -7.53 -7.92 9.26
CA GLN A 96 -6.41 -7.00 9.12
C GLN A 96 -5.35 -7.22 10.19
N VAL A 97 -5.76 -7.26 11.46
CA VAL A 97 -4.85 -7.49 12.59
C VAL A 97 -4.18 -8.87 12.48
N LEU A 98 -4.92 -9.88 12.06
CA LEU A 98 -4.42 -11.24 11.89
C LEU A 98 -3.37 -11.33 10.79
N ILE A 99 -3.60 -10.67 9.64
CA ILE A 99 -2.62 -10.57 8.54
C ILE A 99 -1.38 -9.81 9.03
N ALA A 100 -1.56 -8.68 9.72
CA ALA A 100 -0.45 -7.88 10.25
C ALA A 100 0.43 -8.70 11.21
N ILE A 101 -0.16 -9.39 12.18
CA ILE A 101 0.56 -10.27 13.11
C ILE A 101 1.22 -11.42 12.34
N GLY A 102 0.52 -12.00 11.37
CA GLY A 102 1.03 -13.06 10.51
C GLY A 102 2.32 -12.64 9.80
N VAL A 103 2.30 -11.50 9.11
CA VAL A 103 3.45 -10.98 8.37
C VAL A 103 4.61 -10.58 9.30
N LEU A 104 4.31 -10.05 10.51
CA LEU A 104 5.34 -9.56 11.42
C LEU A 104 5.94 -10.64 12.33
N LYS A 105 5.17 -11.69 12.67
CA LYS A 105 5.56 -12.63 13.73
C LYS A 105 5.56 -14.10 13.31
N VAL A 106 4.81 -14.49 12.30
CA VAL A 106 4.66 -15.89 11.91
C VAL A 106 5.65 -16.25 10.78
N PRO A 107 6.69 -17.08 11.04
CA PRO A 107 7.74 -17.37 10.04
C PRO A 107 7.19 -17.95 8.73
N PHE A 108 6.16 -18.80 8.82
CA PHE A 108 5.52 -19.37 7.64
C PHE A 108 4.86 -18.32 6.74
N VAL A 109 4.17 -17.34 7.32
CA VAL A 109 3.55 -16.24 6.58
C VAL A 109 4.62 -15.32 6.00
N GLN A 110 5.65 -15.00 6.79
CA GLN A 110 6.81 -14.23 6.31
C GLN A 110 7.45 -14.88 5.09
N TYR A 111 7.69 -16.18 5.15
CA TYR A 111 8.27 -16.93 4.04
C TYR A 111 7.44 -16.83 2.75
N ILE A 112 6.10 -16.91 2.86
CA ILE A 112 5.22 -16.75 1.69
C ILE A 112 5.38 -15.33 1.09
N PHE A 113 5.31 -14.29 1.92
CA PHE A 113 5.46 -12.91 1.45
C PHE A 113 6.86 -12.62 0.90
N GLU A 114 7.91 -13.21 1.47
CA GLU A 114 9.28 -13.13 0.97
C GLU A 114 9.44 -13.83 -0.38
N LYS A 115 8.83 -14.99 -0.56
CA LYS A 115 8.83 -15.69 -1.86
C LYS A 115 8.10 -14.88 -2.93
N VAL A 116 6.94 -14.34 -2.63
CA VAL A 116 6.22 -13.45 -3.56
C VAL A 116 7.05 -12.19 -3.82
N GLY A 117 7.62 -11.57 -2.78
CA GLY A 117 8.51 -10.42 -2.89
C GLY A 117 9.73 -10.68 -3.75
N SER A 118 10.36 -11.85 -3.61
CA SER A 118 11.52 -12.23 -4.43
C SER A 118 11.19 -12.34 -5.92
N ILE A 119 9.97 -12.73 -6.29
CA ILE A 119 9.52 -12.72 -7.67
C ILE A 119 9.47 -11.27 -8.19
N PHE A 120 8.94 -10.33 -7.41
CA PHE A 120 8.94 -8.92 -7.78
C PHE A 120 10.35 -8.36 -7.95
N VAL A 121 11.27 -8.70 -7.05
CA VAL A 121 12.69 -8.28 -7.14
C VAL A 121 13.34 -8.84 -8.40
N SER A 122 13.15 -10.14 -8.71
CA SER A 122 13.66 -10.74 -9.94
C SER A 122 13.12 -10.07 -11.20
N ILE A 123 11.83 -9.70 -11.21
CA ILE A 123 11.22 -8.97 -12.32
C ILE A 123 11.85 -7.57 -12.47
N LEU A 124 12.17 -6.90 -11.35
CA LEU A 124 12.89 -5.62 -11.36
C LEU A 124 14.29 -5.76 -11.95
N ASP A 125 15.01 -6.82 -11.62
CA ASP A 125 16.36 -7.08 -12.14
C ASP A 125 16.33 -7.30 -13.67
N PHE A 126 15.35 -8.05 -14.18
CA PHE A 126 15.14 -8.19 -15.62
C PHE A 126 14.81 -6.86 -16.30
N THR A 127 13.98 -6.04 -15.66
CA THR A 127 13.65 -4.71 -16.18
C THR A 127 14.88 -3.81 -16.22
N ARG A 128 15.70 -3.85 -15.16
CA ARG A 128 16.94 -3.09 -15.08
C ARG A 128 17.92 -3.50 -16.19
N ALA A 129 18.10 -4.81 -16.41
CA ALA A 129 18.94 -5.30 -17.49
C ALA A 129 18.46 -4.80 -18.87
N GLY A 130 17.14 -4.81 -19.13
CA GLY A 130 16.56 -4.25 -20.35
C GLY A 130 16.76 -2.73 -20.47
N SER A 131 16.62 -1.99 -19.37
CA SER A 131 16.84 -0.54 -19.34
C SER A 131 18.30 -0.18 -19.57
N GLN A 132 19.23 -0.94 -18.99
CA GLN A 132 20.66 -0.77 -19.21
C GLN A 132 21.03 -1.00 -20.68
N PHE A 133 20.46 -2.03 -21.30
CA PHE A 133 20.69 -2.31 -22.72
C PHE A 133 20.22 -1.16 -23.65
N LEU A 134 19.11 -0.52 -23.30
CA LEU A 134 18.52 0.54 -24.13
C LEU A 134 19.15 1.92 -23.87
N PHE A 135 19.47 2.24 -22.63
CA PHE A 135 19.81 3.59 -22.17
C PHE A 135 21.22 3.69 -21.58
N GLU A 136 21.91 2.56 -21.41
CA GLU A 136 23.29 2.42 -20.96
C GLU A 136 23.70 3.43 -19.86
N GLY A 137 24.51 4.42 -20.18
CA GLY A 137 25.05 5.41 -19.24
C GLY A 137 23.98 6.21 -18.47
N LEU A 138 22.80 6.45 -19.07
CA LEU A 138 21.73 7.18 -18.40
C LEU A 138 21.09 6.41 -17.23
N VAL A 139 21.30 5.09 -17.18
CA VAL A 139 20.79 4.22 -16.11
C VAL A 139 21.89 3.84 -15.11
N VAL A 140 23.14 3.71 -15.57
CA VAL A 140 24.26 3.17 -14.78
C VAL A 140 25.11 4.27 -14.18
N ASP A 141 25.38 5.32 -14.94
CA ASP A 141 26.28 6.40 -14.53
C ASP A 141 25.54 7.46 -13.70
N MET A 142 25.36 7.13 -12.43
CA MET A 142 24.73 8.01 -11.45
C MET A 142 25.61 9.21 -11.08
N ASP A 143 26.91 9.11 -11.26
CA ASP A 143 27.85 10.18 -10.89
C ASP A 143 27.76 11.36 -11.87
N THR A 144 27.62 11.05 -13.17
CA THR A 144 27.53 12.07 -14.23
C THR A 144 26.12 12.60 -14.42
N PHE A 145 25.11 11.74 -14.44
CA PHE A 145 23.74 12.10 -14.81
C PHE A 145 22.76 12.18 -13.62
N GLY A 146 23.16 11.69 -12.45
CA GLY A 146 22.29 11.58 -11.29
C GLY A 146 21.15 10.56 -11.48
N TYR A 147 20.19 10.59 -10.57
CA TYR A 147 19.02 9.71 -10.65
C TYR A 147 17.95 10.30 -11.60
N ILE A 148 17.84 9.73 -12.80
CA ILE A 148 16.82 10.16 -13.78
C ILE A 148 15.61 9.25 -13.69
N PHE A 149 14.53 9.74 -13.07
CA PHE A 149 13.28 9.00 -12.87
C PHE A 149 12.73 8.37 -14.16
N ALA A 150 12.82 9.09 -15.29
CA ALA A 150 12.30 8.62 -16.57
C ALA A 150 12.97 7.33 -17.06
N PHE A 151 14.28 7.17 -16.83
CA PHE A 151 15.02 5.98 -17.28
C PHE A 151 15.14 4.90 -16.22
N GLN A 152 14.93 5.25 -14.96
CA GLN A 152 15.01 4.32 -13.83
C GLN A 152 13.65 3.69 -13.50
N VAL A 153 12.55 4.46 -13.53
CA VAL A 153 11.24 4.03 -13.04
C VAL A 153 10.24 3.73 -14.15
N LEU A 154 10.18 4.55 -15.21
CA LEU A 154 9.18 4.34 -16.26
C LEU A 154 9.34 2.98 -16.99
N PRO A 155 10.55 2.49 -17.32
CA PRO A 155 10.70 1.17 -17.92
C PRO A 155 10.13 0.05 -17.05
N THR A 156 10.25 0.17 -15.73
CA THR A 156 9.68 -0.80 -14.79
C THR A 156 8.16 -0.85 -14.89
N ILE A 157 7.51 0.31 -14.98
CA ILE A 157 6.04 0.40 -15.10
C ILE A 157 5.59 -0.21 -16.44
N ILE A 158 6.29 0.11 -17.55
CA ILE A 158 5.98 -0.41 -18.88
C ILE A 158 6.14 -1.92 -18.92
N PHE A 159 7.28 -2.44 -18.45
CA PHE A 159 7.56 -3.87 -18.41
C PHE A 159 6.54 -4.63 -17.56
N PHE A 160 6.24 -4.10 -16.37
CA PHE A 160 5.29 -4.74 -15.46
C PHE A 160 3.87 -4.73 -16.01
N SER A 161 3.46 -3.65 -16.70
CA SER A 161 2.17 -3.58 -17.38
C SER A 161 2.07 -4.60 -18.51
N ALA A 162 3.11 -4.73 -19.32
CA ALA A 162 3.18 -5.74 -20.37
C ALA A 162 3.13 -7.16 -19.80
N LEU A 163 3.91 -7.44 -18.74
CA LEU A 163 3.90 -8.72 -18.04
C LEU A 163 2.52 -9.05 -17.47
N THR A 164 1.87 -8.09 -16.83
CA THR A 164 0.52 -8.25 -16.28
C THR A 164 -0.48 -8.57 -17.38
N SER A 165 -0.38 -7.93 -18.54
CA SER A 165 -1.22 -8.21 -19.70
C SER A 165 -1.04 -9.64 -20.23
N VAL A 166 0.20 -10.13 -20.28
CA VAL A 166 0.50 -11.51 -20.68
C VAL A 166 -0.05 -12.51 -19.65
N LEU A 167 0.18 -12.27 -18.36
CA LEU A 167 -0.35 -13.13 -17.28
C LEU A 167 -1.88 -13.13 -17.24
N TYR A 168 -2.49 -11.99 -17.59
CA TYR A 168 -3.93 -11.89 -17.75
C TYR A 168 -4.43 -12.72 -18.94
N TYR A 169 -3.76 -12.64 -20.09
CA TYR A 169 -4.10 -13.45 -21.26
C TYR A 169 -3.96 -14.96 -21.01
N LEU A 170 -2.92 -15.37 -20.26
CA LEU A 170 -2.70 -16.76 -19.88
C LEU A 170 -3.69 -17.27 -18.80
N GLY A 171 -4.49 -16.39 -18.20
CA GLY A 171 -5.46 -16.76 -17.18
C GLY A 171 -4.88 -16.89 -15.77
N VAL A 172 -3.58 -16.66 -15.56
CA VAL A 172 -2.93 -16.82 -14.25
C VAL A 172 -3.50 -15.86 -13.23
N ILE A 173 -3.61 -14.57 -13.58
CA ILE A 173 -4.15 -13.54 -12.68
C ILE A 173 -5.59 -13.86 -12.31
N GLN A 174 -6.42 -14.30 -13.25
CA GLN A 174 -7.81 -14.65 -13.00
C GLN A 174 -7.95 -15.78 -11.96
N VAL A 175 -7.09 -16.79 -12.03
CA VAL A 175 -7.10 -17.90 -11.05
C VAL A 175 -6.75 -17.38 -9.66
N VAL A 176 -5.68 -16.58 -9.53
CA VAL A 176 -5.26 -16.01 -8.25
C VAL A 176 -6.34 -15.10 -7.66
N VAL A 177 -6.85 -14.16 -8.46
CA VAL A 177 -7.91 -13.23 -8.04
C VAL A 177 -9.18 -13.98 -7.64
N LYS A 178 -9.59 -15.00 -8.41
CA LYS A 178 -10.77 -15.83 -8.10
C LYS A 178 -10.61 -16.56 -6.77
N TRP A 179 -9.43 -17.12 -6.50
CA TRP A 179 -9.16 -17.80 -5.23
C TRP A 179 -9.21 -16.83 -4.05
N MET A 180 -8.60 -15.64 -4.18
CA MET A 180 -8.66 -14.61 -3.15
C MET A 180 -10.07 -14.05 -2.96
N ALA A 181 -10.81 -13.83 -4.04
CA ALA A 181 -12.21 -13.42 -4.00
C ALA A 181 -13.09 -14.43 -3.26
N TRP A 182 -12.89 -15.73 -3.51
CA TRP A 182 -13.58 -16.79 -2.78
C TRP A 182 -13.27 -16.74 -1.27
N LEU A 183 -12.00 -16.53 -0.90
CA LEU A 183 -11.60 -16.43 0.49
C LEU A 183 -12.27 -15.22 1.18
N LEU A 184 -12.25 -14.04 0.55
CA LEU A 184 -12.88 -12.84 1.07
C LEU A 184 -14.40 -12.98 1.17
N SER A 185 -15.05 -13.53 0.15
CA SER A 185 -16.50 -13.76 0.17
C SER A 185 -16.91 -14.70 1.29
N LYS A 186 -16.15 -15.77 1.50
CA LYS A 186 -16.45 -16.76 2.56
C LYS A 186 -16.20 -16.21 3.97
N THR A 187 -15.20 -15.38 4.16
CA THR A 187 -14.85 -14.84 5.49
C THR A 187 -15.68 -13.62 5.86
N LEU A 188 -15.91 -12.71 4.93
CA LEU A 188 -16.57 -11.43 5.18
C LEU A 188 -18.06 -11.42 4.80
N GLY A 189 -18.52 -12.45 4.08
CA GLY A 189 -19.93 -12.57 3.68
C GLY A 189 -20.39 -11.54 2.65
N ILE A 190 -19.44 -11.01 1.84
CA ILE A 190 -19.70 -10.05 0.75
C ILE A 190 -20.07 -10.76 -0.55
N SER A 191 -20.67 -10.02 -1.49
CA SER A 191 -21.06 -10.55 -2.79
C SER A 191 -19.87 -11.01 -3.64
N GLY A 192 -20.12 -11.88 -4.63
CA GLY A 192 -19.08 -12.36 -5.53
C GLY A 192 -18.45 -11.25 -6.36
N ALA A 193 -19.23 -10.26 -6.80
CA ALA A 193 -18.75 -9.12 -7.57
C ALA A 193 -17.88 -8.19 -6.71
N GLU A 194 -18.29 -7.90 -5.47
CA GLU A 194 -17.53 -7.14 -4.49
C GLU A 194 -16.18 -7.80 -4.20
N SER A 195 -16.20 -9.08 -3.85
CA SER A 195 -14.98 -9.83 -3.51
C SER A 195 -14.02 -9.93 -4.70
N LEU A 196 -14.55 -10.08 -5.93
CA LEU A 196 -13.74 -10.12 -7.15
C LEU A 196 -13.07 -8.76 -7.43
N SER A 197 -13.80 -7.66 -7.22
CA SER A 197 -13.24 -6.31 -7.38
C SER A 197 -12.15 -6.04 -6.37
N VAL A 198 -12.40 -6.31 -5.09
CA VAL A 198 -11.42 -6.07 -4.01
C VAL A 198 -10.19 -6.95 -4.18
N ALA A 199 -10.34 -8.22 -4.48
CA ALA A 199 -9.23 -9.13 -4.75
C ALA A 199 -8.45 -8.72 -6.00
N GLY A 200 -9.14 -8.26 -7.03
CA GLY A 200 -8.52 -7.74 -8.25
C GLY A 200 -7.62 -6.53 -7.97
N ASN A 201 -8.09 -5.61 -7.15
CA ASN A 201 -7.36 -4.39 -6.81
C ASN A 201 -6.03 -4.64 -6.06
N ILE A 202 -5.83 -5.80 -5.43
CA ILE A 202 -4.55 -6.14 -4.79
C ILE A 202 -3.40 -6.24 -5.81
N PHE A 203 -3.68 -6.71 -7.01
CA PHE A 203 -2.68 -6.97 -8.06
C PHE A 203 -2.81 -6.04 -9.26
N LEU A 204 -4.05 -5.71 -9.61
CA LEU A 204 -4.39 -4.88 -10.76
C LEU A 204 -4.55 -3.42 -10.32
N GLY A 205 -4.43 -2.51 -11.26
CA GLY A 205 -4.68 -1.10 -11.00
C GLY A 205 -6.16 -0.80 -10.79
N GLN A 206 -6.43 0.36 -10.22
CA GLN A 206 -7.79 0.88 -10.00
C GLN A 206 -8.61 1.03 -11.28
N THR A 207 -7.98 1.07 -12.44
CA THR A 207 -8.62 1.13 -13.76
C THR A 207 -8.91 -0.25 -14.33
N GLU A 208 -8.12 -1.25 -13.97
CA GLU A 208 -8.20 -2.61 -14.53
C GLU A 208 -9.14 -3.50 -13.71
N ALA A 209 -9.10 -3.42 -12.39
CA ALA A 209 -9.92 -4.24 -11.51
C ALA A 209 -11.43 -4.06 -11.72
N PRO A 210 -11.98 -2.85 -11.95
CA PRO A 210 -13.40 -2.70 -12.29
C PRO A 210 -13.80 -3.36 -13.60
N LEU A 211 -12.86 -3.56 -14.55
CA LEU A 211 -13.16 -4.27 -15.79
C LEU A 211 -13.50 -5.75 -15.56
N LEU A 212 -12.97 -6.37 -14.49
CA LEU A 212 -13.31 -7.73 -14.10
C LEU A 212 -14.80 -7.90 -13.76
N ILE A 213 -15.41 -6.83 -13.26
CA ILE A 213 -16.80 -6.84 -12.78
C ILE A 213 -17.73 -6.00 -13.68
N LYS A 214 -17.26 -5.59 -14.86
CA LYS A 214 -18.00 -4.71 -15.79
C LYS A 214 -19.45 -5.18 -16.03
N ALA A 215 -19.66 -6.49 -16.17
CA ALA A 215 -20.99 -7.06 -16.43
C ALA A 215 -21.95 -6.93 -15.22
N TYR A 216 -21.42 -6.64 -14.03
CA TYR A 216 -22.20 -6.55 -12.78
C TYR A 216 -22.43 -5.10 -12.34
N LEU A 217 -21.64 -4.12 -12.84
CA LEU A 217 -21.66 -2.73 -12.41
C LEU A 217 -23.07 -2.09 -12.46
N GLU A 218 -23.84 -2.37 -13.50
CA GLU A 218 -25.20 -1.82 -13.66
C GLU A 218 -26.18 -2.32 -12.59
N LYS A 219 -25.90 -3.49 -11.99
CA LYS A 219 -26.75 -4.13 -11.00
C LYS A 219 -26.30 -3.88 -9.56
N MET A 220 -25.14 -3.24 -9.39
CA MET A 220 -24.55 -2.97 -8.08
C MET A 220 -25.25 -1.80 -7.38
N ASN A 221 -25.43 -1.94 -6.08
CA ASN A 221 -25.95 -0.87 -5.26
C ASN A 221 -24.86 0.15 -4.89
N LYS A 222 -25.25 1.28 -4.26
CA LYS A 222 -24.31 2.38 -3.94
C LYS A 222 -23.16 1.96 -3.02
N SER A 223 -23.41 1.06 -2.07
CA SER A 223 -22.39 0.55 -1.14
C SER A 223 -21.38 -0.31 -1.89
N GLU A 224 -21.83 -1.19 -2.77
CA GLU A 224 -20.97 -2.05 -3.60
C GLU A 224 -20.09 -1.22 -4.55
N ILE A 225 -20.66 -0.19 -5.20
CA ILE A 225 -19.88 0.74 -6.04
C ILE A 225 -18.86 1.52 -5.20
N LEU A 226 -19.25 1.96 -3.99
CA LEU A 226 -18.34 2.64 -3.07
C LEU A 226 -17.17 1.72 -2.69
N LEU A 227 -17.43 0.44 -2.44
CA LEU A 227 -16.37 -0.55 -2.17
C LEU A 227 -15.39 -0.68 -3.33
N VAL A 228 -15.87 -0.72 -4.57
CA VAL A 228 -15.03 -0.75 -5.77
C VAL A 228 -14.10 0.47 -5.82
N MET A 229 -14.64 1.65 -5.55
CA MET A 229 -13.88 2.91 -5.54
C MET A 229 -12.84 2.94 -4.41
N ILE A 230 -13.23 2.60 -3.19
CA ILE A 230 -12.33 2.58 -2.02
C ILE A 230 -11.24 1.52 -2.24
N GLY A 231 -11.60 0.33 -2.70
CA GLY A 231 -10.65 -0.74 -2.99
C GLY A 231 -9.57 -0.29 -3.98
N GLY A 232 -9.95 0.40 -5.06
CA GLY A 232 -9.01 0.93 -6.04
C GLY A 232 -8.07 2.01 -5.48
N MET A 233 -8.56 2.86 -4.57
CA MET A 233 -7.75 3.92 -3.96
C MET A 233 -6.87 3.44 -2.80
N ALA A 234 -7.28 2.36 -2.12
CA ALA A 234 -6.60 1.86 -0.93
C ALA A 234 -5.45 0.89 -1.25
N THR A 235 -5.45 0.30 -2.43
CA THR A 235 -4.44 -0.68 -2.87
C THR A 235 -3.47 -0.06 -3.87
N VAL A 236 -2.29 -0.67 -4.00
CA VAL A 236 -1.26 -0.25 -4.94
C VAL A 236 -1.21 -1.24 -6.10
N ALA A 237 -1.37 -0.74 -7.34
CA ALA A 237 -1.24 -1.55 -8.54
C ALA A 237 0.13 -2.22 -8.61
N GLY A 238 0.22 -3.47 -9.12
CA GLY A 238 1.44 -4.24 -9.16
C GLY A 238 2.62 -3.54 -9.85
N ALA A 239 2.35 -2.83 -10.96
CA ALA A 239 3.38 -2.04 -11.65
C ALA A 239 3.92 -0.87 -10.81
N VAL A 240 3.03 -0.18 -10.09
CA VAL A 240 3.42 0.93 -9.20
C VAL A 240 4.12 0.39 -7.95
N LEU A 241 3.67 -0.76 -7.43
CA LEU A 241 4.31 -1.44 -6.31
C LEU A 241 5.75 -1.83 -6.67
N ALA A 242 5.98 -2.39 -7.87
CA ALA A 242 7.31 -2.69 -8.37
C ALA A 242 8.18 -1.43 -8.48
N ALA A 243 7.63 -0.32 -8.99
CA ALA A 243 8.33 0.96 -9.05
C ALA A 243 8.72 1.47 -7.65
N TYR A 244 7.83 1.35 -6.65
CA TYR A 244 8.15 1.73 -5.27
C TYR A 244 9.25 0.84 -4.66
N ILE A 245 9.23 -0.47 -4.90
CA ILE A 245 10.28 -1.38 -4.44
C ILE A 245 11.64 -0.96 -5.03
N GLY A 246 11.68 -0.66 -6.33
CA GLY A 246 12.90 -0.20 -7.01
C GLY A 246 13.39 1.13 -6.48
N PHE A 247 12.49 2.10 -6.28
CA PHE A 247 12.82 3.44 -5.80
C PHE A 247 13.29 3.45 -4.34
N LEU A 248 12.59 2.73 -3.44
CA LEU A 248 12.90 2.70 -2.01
C LEU A 248 14.08 1.77 -1.68
N GLY A 249 14.19 0.66 -2.40
CA GLY A 249 15.25 -0.33 -2.18
C GLY A 249 16.56 0.01 -2.89
N GLY A 250 16.55 0.93 -3.85
CA GLY A 250 17.73 1.32 -4.60
C GLY A 250 18.44 0.13 -5.24
N ASP A 251 19.75 0.01 -5.05
CA ASP A 251 20.58 -1.07 -5.57
C ASP A 251 20.76 -2.24 -4.58
N ASP A 252 20.28 -2.11 -3.35
CA ASP A 252 20.42 -3.11 -2.32
C ASP A 252 19.32 -4.20 -2.43
N PRO A 253 19.68 -5.46 -2.73
CA PRO A 253 18.71 -6.55 -2.86
C PRO A 253 17.96 -6.86 -1.56
N GLU A 254 18.62 -6.68 -0.39
CA GLU A 254 17.99 -6.95 0.91
C GLU A 254 16.93 -5.90 1.22
N LEU A 255 17.24 -4.63 0.99
CA LEU A 255 16.26 -3.53 1.15
C LEU A 255 15.09 -3.71 0.20
N ARG A 256 15.32 -4.08 -1.07
CA ARG A 256 14.24 -4.36 -2.03
C ARG A 256 13.31 -5.46 -1.52
N LEU A 257 13.87 -6.54 -0.95
CA LEU A 257 13.07 -7.64 -0.41
C LEU A 257 12.25 -7.21 0.81
N ILE A 258 12.84 -6.41 1.70
CA ILE A 258 12.15 -5.85 2.87
C ILE A 258 10.98 -4.96 2.42
N PHE A 259 11.21 -4.02 1.50
CA PHE A 259 10.15 -3.15 0.99
C PHE A 259 9.09 -3.93 0.22
N ALA A 260 9.48 -4.92 -0.59
CA ALA A 260 8.53 -5.79 -1.30
C ALA A 260 7.58 -6.48 -0.32
N LYS A 261 8.12 -7.08 0.75
CA LYS A 261 7.33 -7.75 1.80
C LYS A 261 6.34 -6.80 2.47
N HIS A 262 6.79 -5.62 2.87
CA HIS A 262 5.94 -4.66 3.57
C HIS A 262 4.88 -4.03 2.66
N LEU A 263 5.22 -3.66 1.44
CA LEU A 263 4.28 -3.07 0.48
C LEU A 263 3.22 -4.09 0.02
N LEU A 264 3.62 -5.34 -0.23
CA LEU A 264 2.67 -6.42 -0.53
C LEU A 264 1.72 -6.67 0.64
N ALA A 265 2.25 -6.73 1.87
CA ALA A 265 1.43 -6.91 3.06
C ALA A 265 0.43 -5.75 3.23
N ALA A 266 0.86 -4.52 3.03
CA ALA A 266 0.00 -3.34 3.08
C ALA A 266 -1.13 -3.42 2.03
N SER A 267 -0.83 -3.81 0.79
CA SER A 267 -1.82 -3.96 -0.27
C SER A 267 -2.85 -5.05 0.05
N VAL A 268 -2.41 -6.19 0.59
CA VAL A 268 -3.31 -7.28 1.01
C VAL A 268 -4.18 -6.86 2.20
N MET A 269 -3.61 -6.13 3.17
CA MET A 269 -4.37 -5.62 4.33
C MET A 269 -5.35 -4.51 3.97
N ALA A 270 -5.12 -3.78 2.89
CA ALA A 270 -6.04 -2.75 2.41
C ALA A 270 -7.39 -3.34 1.96
N ALA A 271 -7.40 -4.57 1.44
CA ALA A 271 -8.61 -5.24 0.97
C ALA A 271 -9.71 -5.39 2.04
N PRO A 272 -9.48 -6.03 3.19
CA PRO A 272 -10.48 -6.08 4.25
C PRO A 272 -10.78 -4.70 4.86
N GLY A 273 -9.81 -3.77 4.86
CA GLY A 273 -10.04 -2.39 5.29
C GLY A 273 -11.02 -1.63 4.41
N ALA A 274 -10.90 -1.78 3.09
CA ALA A 274 -11.85 -1.18 2.15
C ALA A 274 -13.27 -1.69 2.37
N ILE A 275 -13.45 -3.00 2.66
CA ILE A 275 -14.74 -3.61 2.97
C ILE A 275 -15.34 -3.00 4.25
N VAL A 276 -14.52 -2.84 5.30
CA VAL A 276 -14.96 -2.24 6.57
C VAL A 276 -15.50 -0.83 6.38
N ILE A 277 -14.83 -0.01 5.55
CA ILE A 277 -15.20 1.40 5.35
C ILE A 277 -16.43 1.54 4.45
N SER A 278 -16.66 0.62 3.51
CA SER A 278 -17.79 0.65 2.58
C SER A 278 -19.10 0.14 3.16
N THR A 279 -19.02 -0.62 4.27
CA THR A 279 -20.16 -1.24 4.95
C THR A 279 -20.88 -0.24 5.86
#